data_eb69dd272cdddcfaaf04db89dfa65f92
#
_entry.id   eb69dd272cdddcfaaf04db89dfa65f92
#
_cell.length_a   1.000
_cell.length_b   1.000
_cell.length_c   1.000
_cell.angle_alpha   90.00
_cell.angle_beta   90.00
_cell.angle_gamma   90.00
#
_symmetry.space_group_name_H-M   'P 1'
#
loop_
_entity.id
_entity.type
_entity.pdbx_description
1 polymer ?
#
loop_
_entity_poly.entity_id
_entity_poly.type
_entity_poly.pdbx_seq_one_letter_code
_entity_poly.pdbx_strand_id
1 'polypeptide(L)'
;MNARPAERAKQEIDYGRRAFGYVYGALWETTGDCWTQCYPCRCAVHFVDFLCYVDEQIPAAKERIYAIMDNLEMHHCRDLLLFMIHHPRWEFVYQPTYAAYLNLIEPWWKVLRSLALKGKRFETWQQIEEAVKKATAYWNAHKHPFVWGRRRRHQPPRCSRKFSFQVKVLCI
;
A
#
# COMPACT_ATOMS: atom_id res chain seq x y z
N MET A 1 -48.09 26.58 18.17
CA MET A 1 -47.63 25.28 17.63
C MET A 1 -46.11 25.24 17.75
N ASN A 2 -45.59 24.54 18.75
CA ASN A 2 -44.13 24.44 18.99
C ASN A 2 -43.55 23.36 18.08
N ALA A 3 -42.74 23.77 17.13
CA ALA A 3 -41.97 22.85 16.33
C ALA A 3 -40.95 22.11 17.24
N ARG A 4 -41.04 20.78 17.30
CA ARG A 4 -40.05 19.95 17.95
C ARG A 4 -38.73 20.08 17.23
N PRO A 5 -37.57 20.21 17.92
CA PRO A 5 -36.30 20.21 17.25
C PRO A 5 -36.15 18.89 16.48
N ALA A 6 -35.73 18.99 15.22
CA ALA A 6 -35.49 17.83 14.38
C ALA A 6 -34.48 16.90 15.10
N GLU A 7 -34.90 15.69 15.45
CA GLU A 7 -34.00 14.63 15.89
C GLU A 7 -32.98 14.42 14.78
N ARG A 8 -31.71 14.67 15.11
CA ARG A 8 -30.62 14.28 14.21
C ARG A 8 -30.73 12.77 14.04
N ALA A 9 -30.90 12.32 12.81
CA ALA A 9 -30.86 10.91 12.49
C ALA A 9 -29.58 10.34 13.09
N LYS A 10 -29.71 9.51 14.13
CA LYS A 10 -28.61 8.73 14.67
C LYS A 10 -28.23 7.76 13.58
N GLN A 11 -27.09 8.00 12.95
CA GLN A 11 -26.50 7.04 12.04
C GLN A 11 -26.13 5.84 12.89
N GLU A 12 -26.94 4.79 12.89
CA GLU A 12 -26.59 3.52 13.50
C GLU A 12 -25.33 3.03 12.82
N ILE A 13 -24.26 2.96 13.58
CA ILE A 13 -23.02 2.35 13.14
C ILE A 13 -23.30 0.85 13.11
N ASP A 14 -23.58 0.32 11.92
CA ASP A 14 -23.75 -1.11 11.69
C ASP A 14 -22.40 -1.81 11.91
N TYR A 15 -22.18 -2.31 13.13
CA TYR A 15 -21.03 -3.11 13.53
C TYR A 15 -21.10 -4.57 13.01
N GLY A 16 -22.02 -4.88 12.12
CA GLY A 16 -22.10 -6.18 11.50
C GLY A 16 -20.83 -6.51 10.72
N ARG A 17 -19.96 -7.34 11.28
CA ARG A 17 -18.79 -7.92 10.59
C ARG A 17 -19.28 -8.93 9.56
N ARG A 18 -19.75 -8.44 8.40
CA ARG A 18 -20.29 -9.29 7.34
C ARG A 18 -19.21 -9.94 6.50
N ALA A 19 -18.05 -9.30 6.41
CA ALA A 19 -16.86 -9.85 5.75
C ALA A 19 -15.63 -9.10 6.22
N PHE A 20 -14.49 -9.77 6.28
CA PHE A 20 -13.21 -9.11 6.48
C PHE A 20 -12.14 -9.75 5.61
N GLY A 21 -11.10 -8.99 5.33
CA GLY A 21 -9.93 -9.43 4.61
C GLY A 21 -8.85 -8.37 4.73
N TYR A 22 -7.75 -8.60 4.07
CA TYR A 22 -6.57 -7.75 4.13
C TYR A 22 -6.21 -7.27 2.73
N VAL A 23 -5.79 -6.02 2.64
CA VAL A 23 -5.27 -5.44 1.42
C VAL A 23 -3.77 -5.25 1.57
N TYR A 24 -3.01 -5.94 0.74
CA TYR A 24 -1.59 -5.71 0.59
C TYR A 24 -1.37 -4.64 -0.47
N GLY A 25 -0.37 -3.79 -0.27
CA GLY A 25 -0.07 -2.71 -1.22
C GLY A 25 1.41 -2.42 -1.29
N ALA A 26 1.85 -2.05 -2.47
CA ALA A 26 3.18 -1.53 -2.74
C ALA A 26 3.10 -0.22 -3.50
N LEU A 27 3.93 0.74 -3.12
CA LEU A 27 4.05 2.04 -3.76
C LEU A 27 5.46 2.19 -4.34
N TRP A 28 5.54 2.43 -5.62
CA TRP A 28 6.78 2.82 -6.26
C TRP A 28 6.92 4.35 -6.22
N GLU A 29 7.76 4.82 -5.34
CA GLU A 29 7.91 6.24 -5.01
C GLU A 29 8.24 7.10 -6.23
N THR A 30 9.15 6.61 -7.10
CA THR A 30 9.67 7.39 -8.23
C THR A 30 8.63 7.68 -9.30
N THR A 31 7.74 6.72 -9.57
CA THR A 31 6.70 6.83 -10.61
C THR A 31 5.33 7.13 -10.02
N GLY A 32 5.11 6.79 -8.75
CA GLY A 32 3.81 6.81 -8.10
C GLY A 32 2.95 5.60 -8.41
N ASP A 33 3.50 4.57 -9.09
CA ASP A 33 2.78 3.32 -9.33
C ASP A 33 2.42 2.64 -8.04
N CYS A 34 1.21 2.12 -7.97
CA CYS A 34 0.73 1.34 -6.84
C CYS A 34 0.19 0.00 -7.32
N TRP A 35 0.49 -1.04 -6.54
CA TRP A 35 -0.06 -2.37 -6.74
C TRP A 35 -0.76 -2.81 -5.47
N THR A 36 -1.93 -3.40 -5.62
CA THR A 36 -2.72 -3.92 -4.51
C THR A 36 -3.25 -5.29 -4.82
N GLN A 37 -3.28 -6.14 -3.80
CA GLN A 37 -4.01 -7.40 -3.82
C GLN A 37 -4.77 -7.59 -2.50
N CYS A 38 -5.89 -8.30 -2.59
CA CYS A 38 -6.75 -8.60 -1.46
C CYS A 38 -6.60 -10.07 -1.08
N TYR A 39 -6.53 -10.34 0.23
CA TYR A 39 -6.34 -11.69 0.77
C TYR A 39 -7.27 -11.93 1.95
N PRO A 40 -7.66 -13.20 2.20
CA PRO A 40 -8.57 -13.55 3.30
C PRO A 40 -7.91 -13.45 4.68
N CYS A 41 -6.58 -13.59 4.74
CA CYS A 41 -5.84 -13.48 6.01
C CYS A 41 -4.48 -12.81 5.81
N ARG A 42 -3.95 -12.28 6.91
CA ARG A 42 -2.61 -11.71 6.97
C ARG A 42 -1.61 -12.78 7.42
N CYS A 43 -0.95 -13.41 6.46
CA CYS A 43 0.03 -14.45 6.72
C CYS A 43 1.24 -14.35 5.78
N ALA A 44 2.33 -15.05 6.13
CA ALA A 44 3.59 -15.05 5.39
C ALA A 44 3.42 -15.51 3.94
N VAL A 45 2.62 -16.54 3.71
CA VAL A 45 2.38 -17.09 2.37
C VAL A 45 1.76 -16.04 1.44
N HIS A 46 0.72 -15.35 1.90
CA HIS A 46 0.08 -14.29 1.13
C HIS A 46 1.01 -13.09 0.92
N PHE A 47 1.88 -12.81 1.90
CA PHE A 47 2.86 -11.75 1.77
C PHE A 47 3.88 -12.07 0.67
N VAL A 48 4.41 -13.29 0.63
CA VAL A 48 5.34 -13.71 -0.42
C VAL A 48 4.67 -13.79 -1.78
N ASP A 49 3.44 -14.29 -1.86
CA ASP A 49 2.64 -14.28 -3.08
C ASP A 49 2.47 -12.83 -3.62
N PHE A 50 2.17 -11.89 -2.74
CA PHE A 50 2.10 -10.47 -3.09
C PHE A 50 3.45 -9.92 -3.58
N LEU A 51 4.58 -10.32 -2.96
CA LEU A 51 5.90 -9.90 -3.43
C LEU A 51 6.22 -10.45 -4.82
N CYS A 52 5.88 -11.71 -5.10
CA CYS A 52 6.01 -12.31 -6.43
C CYS A 52 5.19 -11.51 -7.46
N TYR A 53 3.94 -11.20 -7.13
CA TYR A 53 3.11 -10.36 -8.00
C TYR A 53 3.74 -8.98 -8.26
N VAL A 54 4.29 -8.33 -7.25
CA VAL A 54 4.97 -7.02 -7.42
C VAL A 54 6.23 -7.16 -8.26
N ASP A 55 6.99 -8.26 -8.08
CA ASP A 55 8.21 -8.52 -8.85
C ASP A 55 7.93 -8.61 -10.36
N GLU A 56 6.82 -9.24 -10.73
CA GLU A 56 6.36 -9.33 -12.12
C GLU A 56 5.99 -7.97 -12.73
N GLN A 57 5.55 -7.01 -11.90
CA GLN A 57 5.18 -5.69 -12.37
C GLN A 57 6.40 -4.76 -12.57
N ILE A 58 7.51 -5.05 -11.92
CA ILE A 58 8.71 -4.24 -11.97
C ILE A 58 9.57 -4.66 -13.18
N PRO A 59 9.95 -3.73 -14.06
CA PRO A 59 10.74 -4.07 -15.24
C PRO A 59 12.02 -4.87 -14.89
N ALA A 60 12.30 -5.93 -15.65
CA ALA A 60 13.46 -6.79 -15.44
C ALA A 60 14.81 -6.04 -15.53
N ALA A 61 14.85 -4.90 -16.23
CA ALA A 61 16.01 -4.03 -16.30
C ALA A 61 16.41 -3.38 -14.97
N LYS A 62 15.57 -3.52 -13.92
CA LYS A 62 15.88 -3.02 -12.58
C LYS A 62 16.77 -4.03 -11.85
N GLU A 63 18.03 -3.67 -11.67
CA GLU A 63 19.04 -4.54 -11.04
C GLU A 63 18.84 -4.69 -9.52
N ARG A 64 18.25 -3.67 -8.86
CA ARG A 64 18.02 -3.67 -7.40
C ARG A 64 16.69 -3.05 -7.04
N ILE A 65 16.00 -3.67 -6.11
CA ILE A 65 14.73 -3.24 -5.55
C ILE A 65 14.87 -3.15 -4.04
N TYR A 66 14.78 -1.96 -3.48
CA TYR A 66 14.77 -1.76 -2.03
C TYR A 66 13.32 -1.76 -1.54
N ALA A 67 12.93 -2.83 -0.87
CA ALA A 67 11.62 -2.93 -0.23
C ALA A 67 11.70 -2.37 1.19
N ILE A 68 11.10 -1.21 1.41
CA ILE A 68 11.05 -0.59 2.74
C ILE A 68 9.78 -1.05 3.43
N MET A 69 9.93 -1.70 4.59
CA MET A 69 8.84 -2.31 5.34
C MET A 69 8.90 -1.93 6.81
N ASP A 70 7.78 -2.09 7.50
CA ASP A 70 7.74 -2.05 8.95
C ASP A 70 8.22 -3.40 9.56
N ASN A 71 8.39 -3.42 10.88
CA ASN A 71 8.90 -4.57 11.63
C ASN A 71 7.78 -5.55 12.03
N LEU A 72 6.82 -5.85 11.17
CA LEU A 72 5.83 -6.88 11.45
C LEU A 72 6.48 -8.27 11.44
N GLU A 73 6.04 -9.16 12.34
CA GLU A 73 6.57 -10.53 12.46
C GLU A 73 6.52 -11.31 11.14
N MET A 74 5.46 -11.11 10.35
CA MET A 74 5.34 -11.75 9.04
C MET A 74 6.43 -11.35 8.03
N HIS A 75 7.10 -10.23 8.26
CA HIS A 75 8.23 -9.77 7.45
C HIS A 75 9.57 -10.41 7.84
N HIS A 76 9.58 -11.29 8.85
CA HIS A 76 10.75 -12.03 9.33
C HIS A 76 10.58 -13.55 9.22
N CYS A 77 9.77 -14.02 8.26
CA CYS A 77 9.46 -15.42 8.08
C CYS A 77 10.49 -16.16 7.19
N ARG A 78 10.50 -17.50 7.28
CA ARG A 78 11.35 -18.36 6.41
C ARG A 78 11.02 -18.19 4.92
N ASP A 79 9.75 -18.03 4.59
CA ASP A 79 9.31 -17.91 3.21
C ASP A 79 9.90 -16.65 2.54
N LEU A 80 10.08 -15.58 3.31
CA LEU A 80 10.76 -14.38 2.81
C LEU A 80 12.24 -14.63 2.51
N LEU A 81 12.93 -15.44 3.32
CA LEU A 81 14.32 -15.82 3.04
C LEU A 81 14.42 -16.62 1.74
N LEU A 82 13.50 -17.55 1.51
CA LEU A 82 13.43 -18.30 0.25
C LEU A 82 13.13 -17.37 -0.93
N PHE A 83 12.21 -16.43 -0.77
CA PHE A 83 11.94 -15.41 -1.78
C PHE A 83 13.21 -14.64 -2.14
N MET A 84 14.00 -14.17 -1.17
CA MET A 84 15.25 -13.43 -1.40
C MET A 84 16.29 -14.25 -2.18
N ILE A 85 16.37 -15.57 -1.93
CA ILE A 85 17.27 -16.47 -2.67
C ILE A 85 16.88 -16.56 -4.14
N HIS A 86 15.58 -16.65 -4.43
CA HIS A 86 15.07 -16.75 -5.80
C HIS A 86 14.99 -15.39 -6.52
N HIS A 87 14.92 -14.29 -5.77
CA HIS A 87 14.82 -12.93 -6.30
C HIS A 87 15.99 -12.05 -5.78
N PRO A 88 17.24 -12.30 -6.21
CA PRO A 88 18.44 -11.66 -5.64
C PRO A 88 18.50 -10.15 -5.88
N ARG A 89 17.63 -9.61 -6.73
CA ARG A 89 17.49 -8.15 -6.94
C ARG A 89 16.77 -7.44 -5.80
N TRP A 90 16.12 -8.16 -4.87
CA TRP A 90 15.38 -7.60 -3.75
C TRP A 90 16.26 -7.44 -2.52
N GLU A 91 16.20 -6.26 -1.92
CA GLU A 91 16.85 -5.93 -0.66
C GLU A 91 15.81 -5.34 0.30
N PHE A 92 15.60 -5.98 1.45
CA PHE A 92 14.61 -5.58 2.43
C PHE A 92 15.22 -4.64 3.46
N VAL A 93 14.60 -3.46 3.61
CA VAL A 93 15.01 -2.44 4.56
C VAL A 93 13.89 -2.26 5.58
N TYR A 94 14.16 -2.62 6.82
CA TYR A 94 13.21 -2.49 7.90
C TYR A 94 13.29 -1.10 8.53
N GLN A 95 12.12 -0.50 8.75
CA GLN A 95 12.05 0.79 9.42
C GLN A 95 12.34 0.64 10.91
N PRO A 96 12.91 1.68 11.56
CA PRO A 96 13.06 1.70 13.00
C PRO A 96 11.69 1.54 13.70
N THR A 97 11.69 0.87 14.83
CA THR A 97 10.50 0.76 15.68
C THR A 97 9.98 2.16 16.02
N TYR A 98 8.67 2.35 16.01
CA TYR A 98 7.98 3.64 16.24
C TYR A 98 8.20 4.72 15.16
N ALA A 99 8.74 4.38 14.01
CA ALA A 99 8.99 5.31 12.91
C ALA A 99 7.98 5.18 11.74
N ALA A 100 6.75 4.82 12.01
CA ALA A 100 5.69 4.64 10.99
C ALA A 100 5.50 5.88 10.09
N TYR A 101 5.80 7.10 10.60
CA TYR A 101 5.76 8.33 9.83
C TYR A 101 6.75 8.39 8.67
N LEU A 102 7.79 7.53 8.67
CA LEU A 102 8.74 7.38 7.56
C LEU A 102 8.17 6.51 6.43
N ASN A 103 7.04 5.85 6.67
CA ASN A 103 6.43 4.99 5.66
C ASN A 103 5.57 5.80 4.68
N LEU A 104 6.10 6.06 3.49
CA LEU A 104 5.44 6.88 2.47
C LEU A 104 4.14 6.25 1.93
N ILE A 105 3.92 4.97 2.13
CA ILE A 105 2.67 4.32 1.70
C ILE A 105 1.49 4.70 2.60
N GLU A 106 1.73 5.16 3.84
CA GLU A 106 0.67 5.57 4.76
C GLU A 106 -0.24 6.69 4.20
N PRO A 107 0.30 7.80 3.65
CA PRO A 107 -0.53 8.78 2.98
C PRO A 107 -1.32 8.21 1.79
N TRP A 108 -0.73 7.28 1.04
CA TRP A 108 -1.41 6.63 -0.07
C TRP A 108 -2.58 5.75 0.40
N TRP A 109 -2.45 5.06 1.54
CA TRP A 109 -3.56 4.31 2.15
C TRP A 109 -4.76 5.20 2.47
N LYS A 110 -4.53 6.45 2.91
CA LYS A 110 -5.62 7.41 3.12
C LYS A 110 -6.33 7.76 1.81
N VAL A 111 -5.57 7.90 0.73
CA VAL A 111 -6.12 8.14 -0.60
C VAL A 111 -6.93 6.93 -1.07
N LEU A 112 -6.35 5.72 -1.00
CA LEU A 112 -7.04 4.48 -1.38
C LEU A 112 -8.35 4.30 -0.60
N ARG A 113 -8.31 4.49 0.71
CA ARG A 113 -9.50 4.41 1.57
C ARG A 113 -10.56 5.44 1.17
N SER A 114 -10.15 6.64 0.81
CA SER A 114 -11.06 7.68 0.34
C SER A 114 -11.70 7.32 -1.01
N LEU A 115 -10.94 6.78 -1.94
CA LEU A 115 -11.41 6.41 -3.28
C LEU A 115 -12.26 5.13 -3.27
N ALA A 116 -11.81 4.12 -2.54
CA ALA A 116 -12.43 2.80 -2.54
C ALA A 116 -13.64 2.72 -1.60
N LEU A 117 -13.52 3.23 -0.36
CA LEU A 117 -14.42 2.87 0.73
C LEU A 117 -15.31 4.01 1.22
N LYS A 118 -14.82 5.27 1.18
CA LYS A 118 -15.54 6.39 1.78
C LYS A 118 -16.94 6.60 1.18
N GLY A 119 -17.94 6.63 2.05
CA GLY A 119 -19.34 6.87 1.64
C GLY A 119 -20.00 5.70 0.92
N LYS A 120 -19.38 4.52 0.89
CA LYS A 120 -19.94 3.32 0.28
C LYS A 120 -20.29 2.30 1.35
N ARG A 121 -21.34 1.53 1.10
CA ARG A 121 -21.74 0.36 1.90
C ARG A 121 -21.44 -0.89 1.08
N PHE A 122 -20.82 -1.88 1.69
CA PHE A 122 -20.46 -3.14 1.08
C PHE A 122 -21.18 -4.29 1.79
N GLU A 123 -21.75 -5.19 1.01
CA GLU A 123 -22.44 -6.38 1.53
C GLU A 123 -21.51 -7.61 1.52
N THR A 124 -20.54 -7.64 0.60
CA THR A 124 -19.61 -8.78 0.44
C THR A 124 -18.18 -8.31 0.34
N TRP A 125 -17.25 -9.22 0.66
CA TRP A 125 -15.82 -8.96 0.48
C TRP A 125 -15.44 -8.69 -0.97
N GLN A 126 -16.06 -9.39 -1.91
CA GLN A 126 -15.83 -9.22 -3.35
C GLN A 126 -16.11 -7.79 -3.82
N GLN A 127 -17.14 -7.15 -3.26
CA GLN A 127 -17.43 -5.74 -3.59
C GLN A 127 -16.31 -4.81 -3.10
N ILE A 128 -15.67 -5.14 -1.96
CA ILE A 128 -14.51 -4.39 -1.45
C ILE A 128 -13.30 -4.61 -2.35
N GLU A 129 -13.03 -5.85 -2.75
CA GLU A 129 -11.94 -6.19 -3.68
C GLU A 129 -12.07 -5.45 -5.01
N GLU A 130 -13.26 -5.44 -5.60
CA GLU A 130 -13.52 -4.67 -6.82
C GLU A 130 -13.34 -3.15 -6.62
N ALA A 131 -13.80 -2.63 -5.49
CA ALA A 131 -13.65 -1.21 -5.17
C ALA A 131 -12.16 -0.83 -5.00
N VAL A 132 -11.37 -1.66 -4.32
CA VAL A 132 -9.92 -1.49 -4.18
C VAL A 132 -9.24 -1.55 -5.54
N LYS A 133 -9.55 -2.55 -6.36
CA LYS A 133 -9.00 -2.71 -7.70
C LYS A 133 -9.31 -1.51 -8.60
N LYS A 134 -10.56 -1.04 -8.62
CA LYS A 134 -10.97 0.17 -9.36
C LYS A 134 -10.26 1.42 -8.87
N ALA A 135 -10.12 1.58 -7.55
CA ALA A 135 -9.44 2.74 -6.96
C ALA A 135 -7.93 2.75 -7.27
N THR A 136 -7.28 1.58 -7.24
CA THR A 136 -5.86 1.45 -7.60
C THR A 136 -5.65 1.73 -9.08
N ALA A 137 -6.51 1.22 -9.96
CA ALA A 137 -6.46 1.51 -11.40
C ALA A 137 -6.65 3.00 -11.69
N TYR A 138 -7.63 3.63 -11.02
CA TYR A 138 -7.86 5.08 -11.12
C TYR A 138 -6.63 5.87 -10.67
N TRP A 139 -6.03 5.50 -9.51
CA TRP A 139 -4.81 6.12 -9.05
C TRP A 139 -3.68 6.01 -10.08
N ASN A 140 -3.42 4.82 -10.60
CA ASN A 140 -2.34 4.57 -11.55
C ASN A 140 -2.54 5.33 -12.87
N ALA A 141 -3.78 5.57 -13.28
CA ALA A 141 -4.09 6.40 -14.46
C ALA A 141 -3.80 7.90 -14.22
N HIS A 142 -3.84 8.37 -12.97
CA HIS A 142 -3.65 9.77 -12.59
C HIS A 142 -2.45 9.95 -11.64
N LYS A 143 -1.57 8.97 -11.57
CA LYS A 143 -0.43 8.94 -10.67
C LYS A 143 0.54 10.10 -10.91
N HIS A 144 1.24 10.44 -9.86
CA HIS A 144 2.38 11.37 -9.90
C HIS A 144 3.45 10.86 -8.95
N PRO A 145 4.73 11.19 -9.18
CA PRO A 145 5.81 10.84 -8.28
C PRO A 145 5.51 11.33 -6.85
N PHE A 146 5.78 10.48 -5.87
CA PHE A 146 5.56 10.83 -4.48
C PHE A 146 6.75 11.67 -3.99
N VAL A 147 6.57 12.99 -3.91
CA VAL A 147 7.61 13.90 -3.46
C VAL A 147 7.49 14.12 -1.96
N TRP A 148 8.48 13.67 -1.20
CA TRP A 148 8.57 13.87 0.23
C TRP A 148 9.29 15.19 0.57
N GLY A 149 8.62 16.07 1.29
CA GLY A 149 9.18 17.33 1.79
C GLY A 149 8.93 18.55 0.91
N ARG A 150 9.16 19.75 1.48
CA ARG A 150 9.12 21.00 0.73
C ARG A 150 10.17 20.95 -0.37
N ARG A 151 9.79 21.22 -1.62
CA ARG A 151 10.75 21.49 -2.70
C ARG A 151 11.74 22.56 -2.24
N ARG A 152 12.96 22.15 -1.87
CA ARG A 152 14.07 23.09 -1.87
C ARG A 152 14.29 23.50 -3.31
N ARG A 153 14.06 24.80 -3.61
CA ARG A 153 14.37 25.36 -4.91
C ARG A 153 15.81 25.03 -5.27
N HIS A 154 16.01 24.39 -6.39
CA HIS A 154 17.22 24.22 -7.16
C HIS A 154 18.52 23.84 -6.43
N GLN A 155 18.83 22.56 -6.50
CA GLN A 155 20.17 22.13 -6.86
C GLN A 155 20.03 21.04 -7.91
N PRO A 156 20.76 21.11 -9.05
CA PRO A 156 20.76 20.05 -10.05
C PRO A 156 21.33 18.78 -9.42
N PRO A 157 20.85 17.58 -9.80
CA PRO A 157 21.35 16.34 -9.26
C PRO A 157 22.83 16.20 -9.62
N ARG A 158 23.69 16.17 -8.64
CA ARG A 158 25.08 15.76 -8.83
C ARG A 158 25.09 14.27 -9.14
N CYS A 159 25.45 14.00 -10.38
CA CYS A 159 26.07 12.79 -10.91
C CYS A 159 25.66 11.41 -10.37
N SER A 160 25.03 10.66 -11.25
CA SER A 160 25.12 9.22 -11.49
C SER A 160 25.72 8.35 -10.38
N ARG A 161 24.88 7.86 -9.47
CA ARG A 161 25.04 6.52 -8.93
C ARG A 161 23.97 5.63 -9.58
N LYS A 162 24.40 4.46 -10.03
CA LYS A 162 23.58 3.43 -10.67
C LYS A 162 22.27 3.26 -9.90
N PHE A 163 21.18 3.36 -10.62
CA PHE A 163 19.83 3.52 -10.12
C PHE A 163 19.42 2.40 -9.16
N SER A 164 19.28 2.73 -7.89
CA SER A 164 18.57 1.94 -6.91
C SER A 164 17.10 2.40 -6.88
N PHE A 165 16.18 1.45 -6.86
CA PHE A 165 14.74 1.73 -6.82
C PHE A 165 14.19 1.36 -5.46
N GLN A 166 13.36 2.23 -4.89
CA GLN A 166 12.68 1.97 -3.64
C GLN A 166 11.23 1.60 -3.91
N VAL A 167 10.84 0.42 -3.49
CA VAL A 167 9.45 -0.02 -3.40
C VAL A 167 9.09 -0.13 -1.93
N LYS A 168 7.99 0.52 -1.53
CA LYS A 168 7.49 0.44 -0.17
C LYS A 168 6.32 -0.50 -0.12
N VAL A 169 6.44 -1.53 0.68
CA VAL A 169 5.43 -2.58 0.85
C VAL A 169 4.83 -2.49 2.24
N LEU A 170 3.53 -2.44 2.33
CA LEU A 170 2.80 -2.52 3.59
C LEU A 170 1.53 -3.33 3.42
N CYS A 171 1.14 -4.02 4.50
CA CYS A 171 -0.13 -4.72 4.63
C CYS A 171 -1.01 -4.00 5.66
N ILE A 172 -2.26 -3.75 5.33
CA ILE A 172 -3.31 -3.27 6.24
C ILE A 172 -4.41 -4.29 6.35
#